data_4613bb72fd77bf3b79ac4535658f7ffc
#
_entry.id   4613bb72fd77bf3b79ac4535658f7ffc
#
_cell.length_a   1.000
_cell.length_b   1.000
_cell.length_c   1.000
_cell.angle_alpha   90.00
_cell.angle_beta   90.00
_cell.angle_gamma   90.00
#
_symmetry.space_group_name_H-M   'P 1'
#
loop_
_entity.id
_entity.type
_entity.pdbx_description
1 polymer ?
#
loop_
_entity_poly.entity_id
_entity_poly.type
_entity_poly.pdbx_seq_one_letter_code
_entity_poly.pdbx_strand_id
1 'polypeptide(L)'
;MNNYDQAGGSAWKYDVDKNNTLNNGNSLHVEVESSGTEFWTLQMRTEPLVAKGRKYSIKMKLKASKDIQFEIRVEGPLSHMESISLKAGEVKEFSTQTGKATEDQNCALFLALGNSGSGYELWIDEIEFTAMEQAADGVDAIIKQLSDFPDKESLRDWILKERGWEFWYEGKRREDLIRMGKYVETGKKYSTNFSEKNLLFPIPTSVIIENSHIEQNPHY
;
A
#
# COMPACT_ATOMS: atom_id res chain seq x y z
N MET A 1 20.69 -11.50 9.06
CA MET A 1 20.28 -12.91 9.08
C MET A 1 20.35 -13.40 10.51
N ASN A 2 19.25 -13.82 11.09
CA ASN A 2 19.25 -14.41 12.42
C ASN A 2 19.55 -15.89 12.28
N ASN A 3 20.66 -16.32 12.88
CA ASN A 3 21.05 -17.72 12.95
C ASN A 3 20.21 -18.36 14.05
N TYR A 4 19.02 -18.85 13.70
CA TYR A 4 18.24 -19.67 14.59
C TYR A 4 18.80 -21.09 14.55
N ASP A 5 19.78 -21.28 15.40
CA ASP A 5 20.24 -22.54 15.91
C ASP A 5 20.88 -23.55 14.95
N GLN A 6 22.14 -23.80 15.22
CA GLN A 6 22.81 -25.04 14.89
C GLN A 6 22.21 -26.27 15.63
N ALA A 7 21.10 -26.09 16.35
CA ALA A 7 20.29 -27.13 16.96
C ALA A 7 19.51 -27.88 15.87
N GLY A 8 19.94 -29.00 15.45
CA GLY A 8 19.35 -29.81 14.39
C GLY A 8 20.31 -30.13 13.25
N GLY A 9 21.60 -29.79 13.43
CA GLY A 9 22.66 -30.18 12.50
C GLY A 9 22.70 -29.35 11.21
N SER A 10 22.13 -28.11 11.20
CA SER A 10 22.33 -27.23 10.04
C SER A 10 23.73 -26.66 9.99
N ALA A 11 24.34 -26.65 8.80
CA ALA A 11 25.62 -26.07 8.51
C ALA A 11 25.58 -25.33 7.18
N TRP A 12 25.90 -24.05 7.21
CA TRP A 12 25.74 -23.16 6.05
C TRP A 12 26.59 -21.91 6.18
N LYS A 13 26.90 -21.28 5.06
CA LYS A 13 27.55 -19.97 4.97
C LYS A 13 26.92 -19.15 3.83
N TYR A 14 27.18 -17.85 3.82
CA TYR A 14 26.71 -16.97 2.75
C TYR A 14 27.74 -15.90 2.40
N ASP A 15 27.70 -15.44 1.18
CA ASP A 15 28.45 -14.32 0.65
C ASP A 15 27.66 -13.58 -0.44
N VAL A 16 28.32 -12.63 -1.09
CA VAL A 16 27.75 -11.92 -2.25
C VAL A 16 28.38 -12.49 -3.52
N ASP A 17 27.58 -13.17 -4.32
CA ASP A 17 27.99 -13.58 -5.66
C ASP A 17 28.10 -12.36 -6.58
N LYS A 18 29.27 -12.18 -7.20
CA LYS A 18 29.58 -11.12 -8.17
C LYS A 18 29.68 -11.63 -9.61
N ASN A 19 29.38 -12.89 -9.84
CA ASN A 19 29.54 -13.55 -11.14
C ASN A 19 28.29 -13.43 -12.03
N ASN A 20 27.31 -12.61 -11.66
CA ASN A 20 26.07 -12.42 -12.41
C ASN A 20 25.28 -13.75 -12.61
N THR A 21 25.30 -14.64 -11.64
CA THR A 21 24.71 -15.99 -11.71
C THR A 21 23.19 -15.97 -11.98
N LEU A 22 22.49 -14.90 -11.55
CA LEU A 22 21.07 -14.68 -11.80
C LEU A 22 20.78 -13.72 -12.96
N ASN A 23 21.79 -13.32 -13.75
CA ASN A 23 21.69 -12.38 -14.87
C ASN A 23 21.20 -10.97 -14.47
N ASN A 24 21.46 -10.54 -13.23
CA ASN A 24 21.06 -9.24 -12.71
C ASN A 24 22.12 -8.61 -11.77
N GLY A 25 23.40 -8.83 -12.05
CA GLY A 25 24.51 -8.29 -11.26
C GLY A 25 24.84 -9.13 -10.04
N ASN A 26 24.89 -8.51 -8.86
CA ASN A 26 25.23 -9.21 -7.62
C ASN A 26 24.00 -9.89 -7.02
N SER A 27 24.16 -11.09 -6.49
CA SER A 27 23.11 -11.81 -5.78
C SER A 27 23.59 -12.32 -4.42
N LEU A 28 22.67 -12.63 -3.53
CA LEU A 28 22.99 -13.34 -2.31
C LEU A 28 23.27 -14.80 -2.66
N HIS A 29 24.42 -15.31 -2.25
CA HIS A 29 24.82 -16.70 -2.42
C HIS A 29 24.87 -17.39 -1.06
N VAL A 30 24.27 -18.56 -0.97
CA VAL A 30 24.19 -19.38 0.25
C VAL A 30 24.69 -20.78 -0.08
N GLU A 31 25.72 -21.21 0.58
CA GLU A 31 26.21 -22.60 0.54
C GLU A 31 25.63 -23.38 1.72
N VAL A 32 24.88 -24.42 1.46
CA VAL A 32 24.23 -25.26 2.47
C VAL A 32 24.91 -26.62 2.50
N GLU A 33 25.75 -26.86 3.51
CA GLU A 33 26.35 -28.16 3.76
C GLU A 33 25.31 -29.15 4.30
N SER A 34 24.45 -28.67 5.22
CA SER A 34 23.32 -29.41 5.78
C SER A 34 22.21 -28.42 6.14
N SER A 35 20.96 -28.69 5.73
CA SER A 35 19.82 -27.86 6.12
C SER A 35 19.20 -28.21 7.47
N GLY A 36 19.67 -29.31 8.12
CA GLY A 36 19.06 -29.85 9.32
C GLY A 36 17.82 -30.72 9.03
N THR A 37 17.07 -31.08 10.07
CA THR A 37 15.97 -32.05 10.00
C THR A 37 14.59 -31.41 9.99
N GLU A 38 14.46 -30.20 10.53
CA GLU A 38 13.19 -29.51 10.68
C GLU A 38 13.16 -28.26 9.81
N PHE A 39 11.98 -27.86 9.30
CA PHE A 39 11.83 -26.69 8.43
C PHE A 39 12.39 -25.38 9.02
N TRP A 40 12.42 -25.26 10.33
CA TRP A 40 12.91 -24.08 11.05
C TRP A 40 14.40 -24.07 11.36
N THR A 41 15.12 -25.17 11.13
CA THR A 41 16.57 -25.30 11.47
C THR A 41 17.46 -24.39 10.63
N LEU A 42 17.02 -24.03 9.43
CA LEU A 42 17.69 -23.06 8.55
C LEU A 42 16.65 -22.08 8.00
N GLN A 43 16.76 -20.81 8.39
CA GLN A 43 15.85 -19.76 7.95
C GLN A 43 16.62 -18.54 7.45
N MET A 44 16.20 -18.03 6.30
CA MET A 44 16.54 -16.68 5.84
C MET A 44 15.37 -15.76 6.14
N ARG A 45 15.50 -14.91 7.16
CA ARG A 45 14.38 -14.18 7.76
C ARG A 45 14.55 -12.66 7.71
N THR A 46 13.46 -11.96 7.48
CA THR A 46 13.28 -10.52 7.67
C THR A 46 11.96 -10.23 8.38
N GLU A 47 11.81 -9.02 8.92
CA GLU A 47 10.62 -8.63 9.70
C GLU A 47 10.01 -7.33 9.17
N PRO A 48 9.40 -7.36 7.97
CA PRO A 48 8.76 -6.18 7.41
C PRO A 48 7.52 -5.76 8.21
N LEU A 49 7.28 -4.45 8.28
CA LEU A 49 6.05 -3.87 8.83
C LEU A 49 4.91 -4.06 7.83
N VAL A 50 3.78 -4.54 8.31
CA VAL A 50 2.55 -4.66 7.51
C VAL A 50 1.44 -3.80 8.08
N ALA A 51 0.54 -3.35 7.21
CA ALA A 51 -0.62 -2.54 7.58
C ALA A 51 -1.89 -3.38 7.54
N LYS A 52 -2.72 -3.24 8.57
CA LYS A 52 -4.01 -3.93 8.71
C LYS A 52 -4.87 -3.81 7.45
N GLY A 53 -5.45 -4.92 7.04
CA GLY A 53 -6.33 -4.98 5.87
C GLY A 53 -5.62 -5.01 4.52
N ARG A 54 -4.30 -4.78 4.44
CA ARG A 54 -3.55 -4.82 3.19
C ARG A 54 -3.10 -6.24 2.83
N LYS A 55 -3.08 -6.52 1.53
CA LYS A 55 -2.42 -7.68 0.92
C LYS A 55 -1.02 -7.27 0.45
N TYR A 56 -0.15 -8.25 0.32
CA TYR A 56 1.23 -8.04 -0.11
C TYR A 56 1.58 -8.99 -1.25
N SER A 57 2.36 -8.48 -2.20
CA SER A 57 3.02 -9.28 -3.23
C SER A 57 4.43 -9.60 -2.77
N ILE A 58 4.84 -10.85 -2.94
CA ILE A 58 6.20 -11.32 -2.68
C ILE A 58 6.77 -11.79 -4.00
N LYS A 59 7.92 -11.25 -4.39
CA LYS A 59 8.63 -11.68 -5.59
C LYS A 59 10.08 -11.93 -5.24
N MET A 60 10.70 -12.84 -5.96
CA MET A 60 12.15 -13.10 -5.88
C MET A 60 12.63 -13.90 -7.08
N LYS A 61 13.91 -13.78 -7.36
CA LYS A 61 14.60 -14.57 -8.34
C LYS A 61 15.50 -15.57 -7.63
N LEU A 62 15.41 -16.85 -8.01
CA LEU A 62 16.02 -17.97 -7.31
C LEU A 62 16.74 -18.89 -8.29
N LYS A 63 17.86 -19.47 -7.85
CA LYS A 63 18.55 -20.56 -8.56
C LYS A 63 19.21 -21.48 -7.53
N ALA A 64 19.19 -22.79 -7.77
CA ALA A 64 19.88 -23.77 -6.94
C ALA A 64 20.81 -24.63 -7.78
N SER A 65 21.90 -25.12 -7.16
CA SER A 65 22.84 -26.04 -7.81
C SER A 65 22.31 -27.48 -7.88
N LYS A 66 21.28 -27.81 -7.10
CA LYS A 66 20.59 -29.11 -7.09
C LYS A 66 19.08 -28.93 -7.10
N ASP A 67 18.35 -30.01 -7.40
CA ASP A 67 16.91 -30.06 -7.16
C ASP A 67 16.65 -29.95 -5.68
N ILE A 68 15.92 -28.89 -5.26
CA ILE A 68 15.53 -28.67 -3.86
C ILE A 68 14.08 -28.22 -3.77
N GLN A 69 13.48 -28.46 -2.60
CA GLN A 69 12.16 -27.96 -2.25
C GLN A 69 12.20 -27.37 -0.85
N PHE A 70 11.57 -26.23 -0.68
CA PHE A 70 11.44 -25.52 0.60
C PHE A 70 10.18 -24.67 0.59
N GLU A 71 9.91 -23.97 1.68
CA GLU A 71 8.72 -23.14 1.80
C GLU A 71 9.12 -21.67 2.00
N ILE A 72 8.32 -20.77 1.40
CA ILE A 72 8.23 -19.40 1.84
C ILE A 72 7.12 -19.29 2.86
N ARG A 73 7.39 -18.65 3.98
CA ARG A 73 6.44 -18.45 5.06
C ARG A 73 6.40 -16.99 5.48
N VAL A 74 5.17 -16.55 5.78
CA VAL A 74 4.93 -15.30 6.48
C VAL A 74 4.12 -15.63 7.72
N GLU A 75 4.59 -15.23 8.88
CA GLU A 75 3.96 -15.50 10.18
C GLU A 75 3.71 -14.23 10.96
N GLY A 76 2.67 -14.21 11.77
CA GLY A 76 2.23 -13.08 12.57
C GLY A 76 0.90 -12.50 12.07
N PRO A 77 0.75 -11.17 11.98
CA PRO A 77 -0.49 -10.54 11.53
C PRO A 77 -0.84 -10.86 10.08
N LEU A 78 0.12 -11.39 9.33
CA LEU A 78 -0.04 -11.88 7.98
C LEU A 78 0.39 -13.33 7.94
N SER A 79 -0.53 -14.25 7.62
CA SER A 79 -0.24 -15.68 7.49
C SER A 79 -0.27 -16.08 6.03
N HIS A 80 0.85 -16.62 5.54
CA HIS A 80 0.98 -17.15 4.19
C HIS A 80 2.04 -18.25 4.16
N MET A 81 1.81 -19.29 3.39
CA MET A 81 2.76 -20.38 3.20
C MET A 81 2.63 -20.92 1.77
N GLU A 82 3.75 -21.06 1.10
CA GLU A 82 3.80 -21.65 -0.25
C GLU A 82 5.08 -22.46 -0.44
N SER A 83 4.95 -23.59 -1.12
CA SER A 83 6.08 -24.46 -1.44
C SER A 83 6.78 -24.00 -2.71
N ILE A 84 8.10 -23.94 -2.67
CA ILE A 84 8.96 -23.57 -3.79
C ILE A 84 9.81 -24.80 -4.17
N SER A 85 9.67 -25.23 -5.42
CA SER A 85 10.55 -26.27 -6.00
C SER A 85 11.48 -25.63 -7.02
N LEU A 86 12.77 -25.87 -6.90
CA LEU A 86 13.81 -25.44 -7.84
C LEU A 86 14.42 -26.65 -8.51
N LYS A 87 14.66 -26.54 -9.81
CA LYS A 87 15.46 -27.50 -10.58
C LYS A 87 16.91 -27.05 -10.67
N ALA A 88 17.81 -28.01 -10.62
CA ALA A 88 19.25 -27.76 -10.66
C ALA A 88 19.65 -26.88 -11.87
N GLY A 89 20.27 -25.75 -11.59
CA GLY A 89 20.79 -24.83 -12.60
C GLY A 89 19.77 -23.91 -13.25
N GLU A 90 18.47 -24.12 -13.06
CA GLU A 90 17.42 -23.25 -13.62
C GLU A 90 17.22 -21.99 -12.76
N VAL A 91 17.04 -20.84 -13.43
CA VAL A 91 16.63 -19.60 -12.78
C VAL A 91 15.11 -19.58 -12.73
N LYS A 92 14.56 -19.40 -11.52
CA LYS A 92 13.12 -19.29 -11.28
C LYS A 92 12.77 -17.90 -10.80
N GLU A 93 11.85 -17.26 -11.48
CA GLU A 93 11.13 -16.10 -10.99
C GLU A 93 9.90 -16.57 -10.20
N PHE A 94 9.95 -16.34 -8.88
CA PHE A 94 8.86 -16.69 -7.98
C PHE A 94 8.02 -15.45 -7.70
N SER A 95 6.71 -15.62 -7.70
CA SER A 95 5.77 -14.56 -7.33
C SER A 95 4.55 -15.17 -6.64
N THR A 96 4.15 -14.62 -5.51
CA THR A 96 2.94 -14.98 -4.79
C THR A 96 2.27 -13.79 -4.15
N GLN A 97 1.04 -13.97 -3.67
CA GLN A 97 0.26 -12.94 -3.00
C GLN A 97 -0.27 -13.46 -1.67
N THR A 98 -0.22 -12.63 -0.65
CA THR A 98 -0.70 -12.97 0.68
C THR A 98 -2.20 -12.70 0.86
N GLY A 99 -2.77 -13.20 1.96
CA GLY A 99 -4.04 -12.70 2.48
C GLY A 99 -3.94 -11.26 3.01
N LYS A 100 -5.00 -10.76 3.62
CA LYS A 100 -5.02 -9.45 4.30
C LYS A 100 -4.34 -9.55 5.68
N ALA A 101 -3.50 -8.58 6.02
CA ALA A 101 -2.95 -8.47 7.36
C ALA A 101 -4.05 -8.15 8.39
N THR A 102 -3.98 -8.76 9.56
CA THR A 102 -4.98 -8.60 10.62
C THR A 102 -4.72 -7.38 11.52
N GLU A 103 -3.48 -6.92 11.59
CA GLU A 103 -3.02 -5.84 12.47
C GLU A 103 -1.88 -5.04 11.83
N ASP A 104 -1.63 -3.83 12.35
CA ASP A 104 -0.48 -3.00 12.03
C ASP A 104 0.71 -3.43 12.89
N GLN A 105 1.51 -4.37 12.40
CA GLN A 105 2.63 -4.95 13.16
C GLN A 105 3.68 -5.54 12.20
N ASN A 106 4.89 -5.80 12.72
CA ASN A 106 5.88 -6.57 11.97
C ASN A 106 5.41 -8.01 11.80
N CYS A 107 5.59 -8.56 10.60
CA CYS A 107 5.45 -9.99 10.34
C CYS A 107 6.83 -10.62 10.16
N ALA A 108 6.92 -11.94 10.33
CA ALA A 108 8.12 -12.69 9.98
C ALA A 108 7.98 -13.22 8.55
N LEU A 109 8.79 -12.72 7.62
CA LEU A 109 8.93 -13.26 6.27
C LEU A 109 10.22 -14.06 6.20
N PHE A 110 10.13 -15.33 5.84
CA PHE A 110 11.33 -16.18 5.74
C PHE A 110 11.21 -17.30 4.70
N LEU A 111 12.38 -17.70 4.19
CA LEU A 111 12.57 -18.95 3.47
C LEU A 111 12.91 -20.02 4.49
N ALA A 112 12.06 -21.03 4.58
CA ALA A 112 12.23 -22.17 5.48
C ALA A 112 13.04 -23.25 4.76
N LEU A 113 14.37 -23.13 4.81
CA LEU A 113 15.31 -24.00 4.10
C LEU A 113 15.64 -25.28 4.89
N GLY A 114 15.20 -25.40 6.14
CA GLY A 114 15.38 -26.61 6.91
C GLY A 114 14.72 -27.81 6.22
N ASN A 115 15.36 -28.98 6.30
CA ASN A 115 14.92 -30.21 5.62
C ASN A 115 14.87 -30.14 4.08
N SER A 116 15.56 -29.16 3.45
CA SER A 116 15.63 -29.03 1.98
C SER A 116 16.78 -29.85 1.36
N GLY A 117 17.57 -30.56 2.18
CA GLY A 117 18.68 -31.40 1.73
C GLY A 117 20.07 -30.89 2.15
N SER A 118 21.09 -31.37 1.49
CA SER A 118 22.45 -31.06 1.81
C SER A 118 23.37 -30.92 0.60
N GLY A 119 24.47 -30.17 0.78
CA GLY A 119 25.53 -29.99 -0.21
C GLY A 119 25.01 -29.30 -1.48
N TYR A 120 24.24 -28.20 -1.34
CA TYR A 120 23.77 -27.40 -2.46
C TYR A 120 24.10 -25.92 -2.25
N GLU A 121 24.04 -25.18 -3.35
CA GLU A 121 24.17 -23.73 -3.38
C GLU A 121 22.86 -23.11 -3.81
N LEU A 122 22.51 -21.96 -3.23
CA LEU A 122 21.30 -21.20 -3.51
C LEU A 122 21.66 -19.74 -3.78
N TRP A 123 21.21 -19.21 -4.90
CA TRP A 123 21.31 -17.79 -5.23
C TRP A 123 19.94 -17.14 -5.15
N ILE A 124 19.91 -15.94 -4.56
CA ILE A 124 18.67 -15.20 -4.34
C ILE A 124 18.89 -13.72 -4.70
N ASP A 125 17.96 -13.16 -5.45
CA ASP A 125 17.96 -11.75 -5.81
C ASP A 125 16.54 -11.22 -6.03
N GLU A 126 16.42 -9.91 -6.27
CA GLU A 126 15.17 -9.22 -6.57
C GLU A 126 14.06 -9.51 -5.55
N ILE A 127 14.44 -9.57 -4.26
CA ILE A 127 13.44 -9.80 -3.19
C ILE A 127 12.60 -8.53 -3.03
N GLU A 128 11.34 -8.62 -3.44
CA GLU A 128 10.33 -7.59 -3.26
C GLU A 128 9.25 -8.06 -2.29
N PHE A 129 8.94 -7.24 -1.30
CA PHE A 129 7.78 -7.38 -0.43
C PHE A 129 7.00 -6.07 -0.48
N THR A 130 5.97 -6.01 -1.32
CA THR A 130 5.28 -4.76 -1.66
C THR A 130 3.81 -4.84 -1.26
N ALA A 131 3.31 -3.79 -0.59
CA ALA A 131 1.87 -3.65 -0.39
C ALA A 131 1.19 -3.61 -1.76
N MET A 132 0.25 -4.51 -1.97
CA MET A 132 -0.61 -4.43 -3.15
C MET A 132 -1.50 -3.20 -3.00
N GLU A 133 -1.73 -2.51 -4.11
CA GLU A 133 -2.84 -1.56 -4.11
C GLU A 133 -4.08 -2.33 -3.68
N GLN A 134 -4.62 -1.95 -2.54
CA GLN A 134 -5.95 -2.38 -2.20
C GLN A 134 -6.82 -1.80 -3.33
N ALA A 135 -7.42 -2.69 -4.12
CA ALA A 135 -8.75 -2.36 -4.59
C ALA A 135 -9.50 -2.02 -3.29
N ALA A 136 -9.66 -0.76 -3.03
CA ALA A 136 -10.09 -0.34 -1.72
C ALA A 136 -11.46 -0.93 -1.50
N ASP A 137 -11.60 -1.78 -0.47
CA ASP A 137 -12.91 -2.00 0.13
C ASP A 137 -13.40 -0.60 0.54
N GLY A 138 -14.12 0.06 -0.37
CA GLY A 138 -14.57 1.44 -0.22
C GLY A 138 -13.93 2.49 -1.15
N VAL A 139 -12.73 2.30 -1.75
CA VAL A 139 -12.18 3.26 -2.74
C VAL A 139 -12.63 2.93 -4.17
N ASP A 140 -12.93 1.68 -4.50
CA ASP A 140 -13.67 1.37 -5.74
C ASP A 140 -15.07 1.98 -5.72
N ALA A 141 -15.65 2.21 -4.54
CA ALA A 141 -16.86 3.02 -4.39
C ALA A 141 -16.61 4.53 -4.58
N ILE A 142 -15.34 4.97 -4.59
CA ILE A 142 -14.95 6.38 -4.77
C ILE A 142 -14.51 6.63 -6.22
N ILE A 143 -13.92 5.65 -6.92
CA ILE A 143 -13.63 5.76 -8.35
C ILE A 143 -14.94 5.61 -9.12
N LYS A 144 -15.58 6.75 -9.39
CA LYS A 144 -16.77 6.81 -10.20
C LYS A 144 -16.43 6.84 -11.69
N GLN A 145 -17.13 6.05 -12.46
CA GLN A 145 -17.11 6.13 -13.92
C GLN A 145 -18.17 7.12 -14.38
N LEU A 146 -17.99 7.72 -15.56
CA LEU A 146 -18.98 8.64 -16.13
C LEU A 146 -20.35 7.98 -16.27
N SER A 147 -20.39 6.68 -16.53
CA SER A 147 -21.62 5.87 -16.61
C SER A 147 -22.39 5.73 -15.30
N ASP A 148 -21.76 6.01 -14.15
CA ASP A 148 -22.43 5.94 -12.84
C ASP A 148 -23.33 7.14 -12.56
N PHE A 149 -23.30 8.16 -13.43
CA PHE A 149 -24.09 9.37 -13.27
C PHE A 149 -25.22 9.39 -14.30
N PRO A 150 -26.50 9.40 -13.83
CA PRO A 150 -27.65 9.39 -14.73
C PRO A 150 -27.77 10.69 -15.55
N ASP A 151 -27.21 11.79 -15.02
CA ASP A 151 -27.25 13.11 -15.64
C ASP A 151 -26.08 14.01 -15.24
N LYS A 152 -26.00 15.17 -15.90
CA LYS A 152 -24.96 16.17 -15.68
C LYS A 152 -25.02 16.78 -14.27
N GLU A 153 -26.18 16.86 -13.66
CA GLU A 153 -26.34 17.49 -12.35
C GLU A 153 -25.84 16.57 -11.24
N SER A 154 -26.15 15.30 -11.29
CA SER A 154 -25.63 14.29 -10.37
C SER A 154 -24.09 14.21 -10.41
N LEU A 155 -23.49 14.30 -11.60
CA LEU A 155 -22.02 14.38 -11.75
C LEU A 155 -21.45 15.66 -11.10
N ARG A 156 -22.12 16.81 -11.32
CA ARG A 156 -21.69 18.07 -10.71
C ARG A 156 -21.79 18.05 -9.18
N ASP A 157 -22.86 17.52 -8.64
CA ASP A 157 -23.04 17.40 -7.20
C ASP A 157 -22.00 16.46 -6.60
N TRP A 158 -21.64 15.40 -7.30
CA TRP A 158 -20.57 14.49 -6.88
C TRP A 158 -19.21 15.19 -6.92
N ILE A 159 -18.86 15.91 -8.00
CA ILE A 159 -17.62 16.70 -8.09
C ILE A 159 -17.55 17.74 -6.96
N LEU A 160 -18.65 18.40 -6.67
CA LEU A 160 -18.73 19.38 -5.57
C LEU A 160 -18.45 18.72 -4.20
N LYS A 161 -18.89 17.48 -4.01
CA LYS A 161 -18.65 16.70 -2.80
C LYS A 161 -17.16 16.32 -2.69
N GLU A 162 -16.56 15.78 -3.77
CA GLU A 162 -15.13 15.44 -3.86
C GLU A 162 -14.24 16.64 -3.56
N ARG A 163 -14.50 17.77 -4.22
CA ARG A 163 -13.78 19.01 -3.96
C ARG A 163 -13.87 19.46 -2.50
N GLY A 164 -15.00 19.19 -1.84
CA GLY A 164 -15.18 19.49 -0.41
C GLY A 164 -14.31 18.65 0.51
N TRP A 165 -13.95 17.44 0.12
CA TRP A 165 -13.04 16.58 0.85
C TRP A 165 -11.57 16.90 0.55
N GLU A 166 -11.25 17.05 -0.75
CA GLU A 166 -9.88 17.26 -1.22
C GLU A 166 -9.31 18.61 -0.75
N PHE A 167 -10.15 19.67 -0.80
CA PHE A 167 -9.76 21.03 -0.36
C PHE A 167 -10.22 21.36 1.07
N TRP A 168 -10.27 20.35 1.92
CA TRP A 168 -10.58 20.54 3.34
C TRP A 168 -9.55 21.48 3.99
N TYR A 169 -10.01 22.51 4.71
CA TYR A 169 -9.19 23.59 5.30
C TYR A 169 -8.52 24.59 4.32
N GLU A 170 -8.70 24.49 3.02
CA GLU A 170 -8.11 25.44 2.06
C GLU A 170 -8.97 26.69 1.79
N GLY A 171 -10.11 26.81 2.44
CA GLY A 171 -11.02 27.96 2.27
C GLY A 171 -11.79 27.99 0.93
N LYS A 172 -11.66 26.97 0.09
CA LYS A 172 -12.28 26.92 -1.25
C LYS A 172 -13.78 26.59 -1.24
N ARG A 173 -14.28 26.00 -0.17
CA ARG A 173 -15.66 25.45 -0.11
C ARG A 173 -16.75 26.50 -0.37
N ARG A 174 -16.57 27.72 0.14
CA ARG A 174 -17.53 28.80 -0.05
C ARG A 174 -17.69 29.17 -1.53
N GLU A 175 -16.58 29.37 -2.22
CA GLU A 175 -16.55 29.75 -3.64
C GLU A 175 -17.15 28.66 -4.52
N ASP A 176 -16.84 27.39 -4.25
CA ASP A 176 -17.38 26.26 -4.99
C ASP A 176 -18.90 26.14 -4.80
N LEU A 177 -19.40 26.29 -3.59
CA LEU A 177 -20.84 26.27 -3.31
C LEU A 177 -21.59 27.46 -3.95
N ILE A 178 -21.02 28.65 -3.97
CA ILE A 178 -21.60 29.82 -4.65
C ILE A 178 -21.65 29.56 -6.15
N ARG A 179 -20.54 29.13 -6.76
CA ARG A 179 -20.47 28.86 -8.21
C ARG A 179 -21.47 27.81 -8.66
N MET A 180 -21.73 26.82 -7.82
CA MET A 180 -22.68 25.74 -8.10
C MET A 180 -24.13 26.07 -7.68
N GLY A 181 -24.38 27.25 -7.13
CA GLY A 181 -25.71 27.66 -6.66
C GLY A 181 -26.21 26.91 -5.41
N LYS A 182 -25.33 26.22 -4.70
CA LYS A 182 -25.67 25.37 -3.54
C LYS A 182 -25.33 26.01 -2.18
N TYR A 183 -24.82 27.25 -2.17
CA TYR A 183 -24.31 27.87 -0.94
C TYR A 183 -25.41 28.12 0.10
N VAL A 184 -26.53 28.72 -0.33
CA VAL A 184 -27.66 29.04 0.57
C VAL A 184 -28.34 27.77 1.07
N GLU A 185 -28.61 26.82 0.19
CA GLU A 185 -29.20 25.52 0.55
C GLU A 185 -28.34 24.79 1.56
N THR A 186 -27.01 24.72 1.30
CA THR A 186 -26.07 24.04 2.20
C THR A 186 -25.98 24.78 3.53
N GLY A 187 -25.92 26.10 3.55
CA GLY A 187 -25.84 26.90 4.76
C GLY A 187 -27.06 26.75 5.66
N LYS A 188 -28.28 26.68 5.09
CA LYS A 188 -29.53 26.44 5.83
C LYS A 188 -29.52 25.10 6.60
N LYS A 189 -28.76 24.11 6.19
CA LYS A 189 -28.60 22.83 6.93
C LYS A 189 -27.89 23.01 8.27
N TYR A 190 -27.08 24.06 8.39
CA TYR A 190 -26.27 24.32 9.59
C TYR A 190 -26.70 25.52 10.41
N SER A 191 -27.49 26.45 9.82
CA SER A 191 -27.99 27.65 10.50
C SER A 191 -29.31 28.10 9.91
N THR A 192 -30.33 28.29 10.76
CA THR A 192 -31.62 28.80 10.40
C THR A 192 -31.61 30.26 9.89
N ASN A 193 -30.58 31.02 10.30
CA ASN A 193 -30.40 32.42 9.89
C ASN A 193 -29.67 32.60 8.57
N PHE A 194 -29.30 31.48 7.91
CA PHE A 194 -28.58 31.51 6.65
C PHE A 194 -29.57 31.86 5.50
N SER A 195 -29.22 32.84 4.71
CA SER A 195 -30.05 33.33 3.62
C SER A 195 -29.25 33.89 2.46
N GLU A 196 -29.88 34.43 1.43
CA GLU A 196 -29.22 35.00 0.26
C GLU A 196 -28.27 36.17 0.60
N LYS A 197 -28.53 36.90 1.70
CA LYS A 197 -27.56 37.92 2.17
C LYS A 197 -26.15 37.41 2.37
N ASN A 198 -26.01 36.13 2.71
CA ASN A 198 -24.69 35.51 2.96
C ASN A 198 -23.90 35.22 1.67
N LEU A 199 -24.48 35.41 0.49
CA LEU A 199 -23.78 35.32 -0.79
C LEU A 199 -22.73 36.43 -0.96
N LEU A 200 -23.03 37.61 -0.46
CA LEU A 200 -22.12 38.75 -0.50
C LEU A 200 -21.64 39.10 0.92
N PHE A 201 -20.58 39.84 1.02
CA PHE A 201 -20.15 40.44 2.28
C PHE A 201 -20.72 41.87 2.37
N PRO A 202 -21.02 42.38 3.59
CA PRO A 202 -21.39 43.77 3.74
C PRO A 202 -20.22 44.67 3.32
N ILE A 203 -20.54 45.77 2.67
CA ILE A 203 -19.55 46.81 2.38
C ILE A 203 -19.30 47.58 3.67
N PRO A 204 -18.05 47.76 4.09
CA PRO A 204 -17.75 48.52 5.30
C PRO A 204 -18.34 49.92 5.26
N THR A 205 -19.00 50.33 6.36
CA THR A 205 -19.66 51.65 6.48
C THR A 205 -18.73 52.81 6.14
N SER A 206 -17.41 52.70 6.47
CA SER A 206 -16.43 53.72 6.11
C SER A 206 -16.33 53.94 4.59
N VAL A 207 -16.38 52.88 3.79
CA VAL A 207 -16.31 52.96 2.33
C VAL A 207 -17.56 53.63 1.74
N ILE A 208 -18.75 53.36 2.33
CA ILE A 208 -19.99 53.98 1.90
C ILE A 208 -20.00 55.47 2.24
N ILE A 209 -19.49 55.87 3.40
CA ILE A 209 -19.35 57.23 3.82
C ILE A 209 -18.42 58.03 2.92
N GLU A 210 -17.28 57.41 2.54
CA GLU A 210 -16.30 58.04 1.68
C GLU A 210 -16.75 58.18 0.22
N ASN A 211 -17.66 57.37 -0.24
CA ASN A 211 -18.17 57.40 -1.60
C ASN A 211 -19.70 57.21 -1.65
N SER A 212 -20.39 58.33 -1.77
CA SER A 212 -21.87 58.39 -1.80
C SER A 212 -22.52 57.69 -3.02
N HIS A 213 -21.76 57.24 -3.99
CA HIS A 213 -22.25 56.47 -5.14
C HIS A 213 -22.24 54.96 -4.88
N ILE A 214 -21.73 54.52 -3.75
CA ILE A 214 -21.71 53.12 -3.36
C ILE A 214 -22.95 52.84 -2.49
N GLU A 215 -23.80 51.92 -2.94
CA GLU A 215 -24.91 51.39 -2.16
C GLU A 215 -24.53 50.09 -1.46
N GLN A 216 -25.08 49.89 -0.28
CA GLN A 216 -24.87 48.63 0.47
C GLN A 216 -25.43 47.44 -0.30
N ASN A 217 -24.77 46.28 -0.15
CA ASN A 217 -25.29 45.05 -0.68
C ASN A 217 -26.70 44.73 -0.13
N PRO A 218 -27.59 44.10 -0.92
CA PRO A 218 -28.93 43.77 -0.49
C PRO A 218 -28.95 43.02 0.85
N HIS A 219 -29.90 43.37 1.72
CA HIS A 219 -30.15 42.75 3.02
C HIS A 219 -29.14 43.09 4.16
N TYR A 220 -28.23 44.05 3.96
CA TYR A 220 -27.37 44.62 5.00
C TYR A 220 -27.79 46.02 5.41
#